data_f030e1c2567285c203de38034f21ac42
#
_entry.id   f030e1c2567285c203de38034f21ac42
#
_cell.length_a   1.000
_cell.length_b   1.000
_cell.length_c   1.000
_cell.angle_alpha   90.00
_cell.angle_beta   90.00
_cell.angle_gamma   90.00
#
_symmetry.space_group_name_H-M   'P 1'
#
loop_
_entity.id
_entity.type
_entity.pdbx_description
1 polymer ?
#
loop_
_entity_poly.entity_id
_entity_poly.type
_entity_poly.pdbx_seq_one_letter_code
_entity_poly.pdbx_strand_id
1 'polypeptide(L)'
;MTDDSKDEFIEITRIKEEFIANASHELKTPIASVRLAAESALTSLERDDGMTKSFLEQILRDSDRMNELISDLLDLSAMESSDVFMEAFDLHDVIANEISYLSKQNKKRISYKKKKVEINANFDDISLAVKNLIKNALKYSPPEEDILIQIEENDKSVRCSFQDFGSGISESDQEKIFERFYRVDKGRSRKVGGTGLGLAIVKHALDRNNAVIEIVSELDYGSIFTIVFEK
;
A
#
# COMPACT_ATOMS: atom_id res chain seq x y z
N MET A 1 26.93 -10.04 26.27
CA MET A 1 25.79 -10.24 25.39
C MET A 1 25.06 -11.44 25.92
N THR A 2 23.85 -11.26 26.41
CA THR A 2 22.97 -12.34 26.87
C THR A 2 22.51 -13.15 25.66
N ASP A 3 22.13 -14.41 25.85
CA ASP A 3 21.66 -15.30 24.77
C ASP A 3 20.48 -14.69 24.02
N ASP A 4 19.56 -14.03 24.73
CA ASP A 4 18.42 -13.26 24.16
C ASP A 4 18.86 -12.19 23.13
N SER A 5 19.95 -11.46 23.40
CA SER A 5 20.40 -10.41 22.47
C SER A 5 21.07 -10.95 21.20
N LYS A 6 21.54 -12.22 21.23
CA LYS A 6 22.05 -12.89 20.02
C LYS A 6 20.91 -13.41 19.16
N ASP A 7 19.88 -13.98 19.77
CA ASP A 7 18.71 -14.50 19.07
C ASP A 7 17.94 -13.37 18.38
N GLU A 8 17.77 -12.23 19.06
CA GLU A 8 17.17 -11.02 18.49
C GLU A 8 17.99 -10.48 17.30
N PHE A 9 19.32 -10.42 17.41
CA PHE A 9 20.18 -9.97 16.32
C PHE A 9 20.14 -10.90 15.10
N ILE A 10 20.09 -12.22 15.33
CA ILE A 10 19.96 -13.21 14.25
C ILE A 10 18.62 -13.05 13.54
N GLU A 11 17.53 -12.88 14.28
CA GLU A 11 16.19 -12.72 13.70
C GLU A 11 16.09 -11.43 12.87
N ILE A 12 16.59 -10.30 13.38
CA ILE A 12 16.62 -9.03 12.63
C ILE A 12 17.44 -9.20 11.33
N THR A 13 18.57 -9.87 11.41
CA THR A 13 19.43 -10.11 10.23
C THR A 13 18.70 -10.98 9.20
N ARG A 14 18.01 -12.04 9.63
CA ARG A 14 17.22 -12.93 8.77
C ARG A 14 16.09 -12.16 8.05
N ILE A 15 15.33 -11.36 8.80
CA ILE A 15 14.25 -10.53 8.23
C ILE A 15 14.80 -9.57 7.17
N LYS A 16 15.96 -8.98 7.40
CA LYS A 16 16.62 -8.07 6.46
C LYS A 16 17.10 -8.76 5.20
N GLU A 17 17.67 -9.96 5.32
CA GLU A 17 18.11 -10.77 4.18
C GLU A 17 16.91 -11.23 3.34
N GLU A 18 15.84 -11.70 3.96
CA GLU A 18 14.59 -12.08 3.28
C GLU A 18 13.97 -10.88 2.55
N PHE A 19 13.99 -9.70 3.16
CA PHE A 19 13.50 -8.46 2.52
C PHE A 19 14.29 -8.12 1.26
N ILE A 20 15.63 -8.15 1.31
CA ILE A 20 16.49 -7.88 0.16
C ILE A 20 16.31 -8.93 -0.95
N ALA A 21 16.19 -10.21 -0.57
CA ALA A 21 15.95 -11.29 -1.53
C ALA A 21 14.61 -11.14 -2.25
N ASN A 22 13.54 -10.85 -1.50
CA ASN A 22 12.20 -10.63 -2.04
C ASN A 22 12.14 -9.38 -2.93
N ALA A 23 12.72 -8.24 -2.51
CA ALA A 23 12.82 -7.03 -3.31
C ALA A 23 13.56 -7.29 -4.64
N SER A 24 14.67 -8.02 -4.59
CA SER A 24 15.45 -8.40 -5.77
C SER A 24 14.63 -9.28 -6.72
N HIS A 25 13.84 -10.21 -6.20
CA HIS A 25 12.99 -11.09 -7.00
C HIS A 25 11.85 -10.33 -7.65
N GLU A 26 11.16 -9.45 -6.89
CA GLU A 26 10.06 -8.63 -7.38
C GLU A 26 10.51 -7.58 -8.42
N LEU A 27 11.77 -7.13 -8.39
CA LEU A 27 12.37 -6.27 -9.43
C LEU A 27 12.79 -7.05 -10.67
N LYS A 28 13.37 -8.25 -10.54
CA LYS A 28 13.81 -9.05 -11.69
C LYS A 28 12.67 -9.40 -12.64
N THR A 29 11.50 -9.70 -12.12
CA THR A 29 10.33 -10.12 -12.92
C THR A 29 9.90 -9.04 -13.93
N PRO A 30 9.60 -7.78 -13.54
CA PRO A 30 9.23 -6.74 -14.50
C PRO A 30 10.39 -6.36 -15.44
N ILE A 31 11.64 -6.39 -14.99
CA ILE A 31 12.80 -6.16 -15.87
C ILE A 31 12.85 -7.17 -17.01
N ALA A 32 12.66 -8.46 -16.70
CA ALA A 32 12.62 -9.50 -17.74
C ALA A 32 11.41 -9.33 -18.68
N SER A 33 10.26 -8.92 -18.14
CA SER A 33 9.05 -8.66 -18.92
C SER A 33 9.23 -7.45 -19.86
N VAL A 34 9.80 -6.34 -19.38
CA VAL A 34 10.14 -5.16 -20.19
C VAL A 34 11.06 -5.54 -21.35
N ARG A 35 12.12 -6.32 -21.08
CA ARG A 35 13.05 -6.77 -22.10
C ARG A 35 12.35 -7.62 -23.17
N LEU A 36 11.57 -8.61 -22.76
CA LEU A 36 10.84 -9.48 -23.69
C LEU A 36 9.83 -8.69 -24.53
N ALA A 37 9.10 -7.76 -23.92
CA ALA A 37 8.15 -6.91 -24.63
C ALA A 37 8.86 -5.99 -25.63
N ALA A 38 10.06 -5.46 -25.30
CA ALA A 38 10.85 -4.66 -26.22
C ALA A 38 11.35 -5.48 -27.43
N GLU A 39 11.88 -6.69 -27.21
CA GLU A 39 12.29 -7.60 -28.27
C GLU A 39 11.10 -7.99 -29.16
N SER A 40 9.93 -8.24 -28.56
CA SER A 40 8.68 -8.54 -29.28
C SER A 40 8.18 -7.35 -30.09
N ALA A 41 8.28 -6.12 -29.54
CA ALA A 41 7.90 -4.90 -30.24
C ALA A 41 8.76 -4.67 -31.50
N LEU A 42 10.08 -4.91 -31.41
CA LEU A 42 10.99 -4.82 -32.56
C LEU A 42 10.61 -5.84 -33.65
N THR A 43 10.34 -7.09 -33.25
CA THR A 43 9.91 -8.14 -34.19
C THR A 43 8.55 -7.82 -34.83
N SER A 44 7.61 -7.25 -34.06
CA SER A 44 6.30 -6.83 -34.57
C SER A 44 6.40 -5.69 -35.58
N LEU A 45 7.35 -4.75 -35.40
CA LEU A 45 7.65 -3.68 -36.36
C LEU A 45 8.17 -4.25 -37.67
N GLU A 46 9.04 -5.26 -37.66
CA GLU A 46 9.59 -5.91 -38.84
C GLU A 46 8.52 -6.68 -39.64
N ARG A 47 7.52 -7.24 -38.94
CA ARG A 47 6.43 -8.05 -39.54
C ARG A 47 5.21 -7.25 -39.92
N ASP A 48 5.11 -6.01 -39.47
CA ASP A 48 3.93 -5.12 -39.63
C ASP A 48 2.60 -5.79 -39.19
N ASP A 49 2.67 -6.56 -38.08
CA ASP A 49 1.54 -7.33 -37.55
C ASP A 49 0.60 -6.53 -36.63
N GLY A 50 0.88 -5.25 -36.42
CA GLY A 50 0.05 -4.34 -35.60
C GLY A 50 0.12 -4.54 -34.09
N MET A 51 0.95 -5.47 -33.58
CA MET A 51 1.05 -5.79 -32.14
C MET A 51 1.96 -4.85 -31.36
N THR A 52 2.76 -4.02 -32.02
CA THR A 52 3.76 -3.13 -31.41
C THR A 52 3.18 -2.28 -30.28
N LYS A 53 1.98 -1.72 -30.48
CA LYS A 53 1.33 -0.87 -29.47
C LYS A 53 1.10 -1.62 -28.16
N SER A 54 0.63 -2.87 -28.22
CA SER A 54 0.35 -3.68 -27.03
C SER A 54 1.63 -3.99 -26.24
N PHE A 55 2.75 -4.23 -26.93
CA PHE A 55 4.05 -4.44 -26.30
C PHE A 55 4.58 -3.16 -25.64
N LEU A 56 4.43 -2.00 -26.29
CA LEU A 56 4.80 -0.71 -25.71
C LEU A 56 3.96 -0.39 -24.45
N GLU A 57 2.65 -0.66 -24.50
CA GLU A 57 1.77 -0.50 -23.33
C GLU A 57 2.17 -1.44 -22.18
N GLN A 58 2.68 -2.64 -22.49
CA GLN A 58 3.21 -3.54 -21.47
C GLN A 58 4.49 -3.00 -20.84
N ILE A 59 5.41 -2.47 -21.64
CA ILE A 59 6.65 -1.83 -21.13
C ILE A 59 6.30 -0.70 -20.17
N LEU A 60 5.33 0.17 -20.53
CA LEU A 60 4.91 1.26 -19.65
C LEU A 60 4.34 0.75 -18.32
N ARG A 61 3.42 -0.22 -18.36
CA ARG A 61 2.84 -0.83 -17.14
C ARG A 61 3.91 -1.45 -16.22
N ASP A 62 4.87 -2.17 -16.79
CA ASP A 62 5.92 -2.82 -16.00
C ASP A 62 6.91 -1.78 -15.45
N SER A 63 7.18 -0.69 -16.19
CA SER A 63 7.98 0.45 -15.74
C SER A 63 7.32 1.19 -14.57
N ASP A 64 6.02 1.46 -14.66
CA ASP A 64 5.24 2.10 -13.60
C ASP A 64 5.25 1.24 -12.33
N ARG A 65 5.11 -0.07 -12.48
CA ARG A 65 5.19 -1.03 -11.36
C ARG A 65 6.57 -1.02 -10.70
N MET A 66 7.66 -0.96 -11.47
CA MET A 66 9.01 -0.85 -10.90
C MET A 66 9.19 0.44 -10.12
N ASN A 67 8.71 1.57 -10.65
CA ASN A 67 8.76 2.86 -9.96
C ASN A 67 7.98 2.81 -8.65
N GLU A 68 6.79 2.20 -8.64
CA GLU A 68 6.00 1.99 -7.43
C GLU A 68 6.75 1.17 -6.39
N LEU A 69 7.37 0.05 -6.81
CA LEU A 69 8.13 -0.81 -5.91
C LEU A 69 9.34 -0.09 -5.31
N ILE A 70 10.07 0.66 -6.13
CA ILE A 70 11.22 1.45 -5.66
C ILE A 70 10.76 2.52 -4.66
N SER A 71 9.66 3.23 -4.93
CA SER A 71 9.09 4.21 -4.00
C SER A 71 8.74 3.56 -2.65
N ASP A 72 8.02 2.44 -2.67
CA ASP A 72 7.63 1.72 -1.45
C ASP A 72 8.84 1.24 -0.63
N LEU A 73 9.92 0.79 -1.31
CA LEU A 73 11.18 0.39 -0.66
C LEU A 73 11.90 1.59 -0.02
N LEU A 74 11.92 2.73 -0.70
CA LEU A 74 12.52 3.97 -0.18
C LEU A 74 11.71 4.51 1.01
N ASP A 75 10.37 4.48 0.94
CA ASP A 75 9.48 4.89 2.02
C ASP A 75 9.75 4.04 3.29
N LEU A 76 9.82 2.71 3.16
CA LEU A 76 10.17 1.81 4.27
C LEU A 76 11.57 2.08 4.83
N SER A 77 12.57 2.25 3.97
CA SER A 77 13.95 2.53 4.38
C SER A 77 14.08 3.87 5.10
N ALA A 78 13.37 4.91 4.65
CA ALA A 78 13.34 6.22 5.29
C ALA A 78 12.72 6.14 6.69
N MET A 79 11.61 5.41 6.84
CA MET A 79 10.95 5.20 8.13
C MET A 79 11.83 4.42 9.12
N GLU A 80 12.56 3.38 8.66
CA GLU A 80 13.46 2.59 9.52
C GLU A 80 14.67 3.40 10.01
N SER A 81 15.09 4.42 9.25
CA SER A 81 16.29 5.23 9.55
C SER A 81 15.99 6.56 10.24
N SER A 82 14.74 7.00 10.31
CA SER A 82 14.34 8.28 10.89
C SER A 82 13.85 8.15 12.31
N ASP A 83 14.15 9.17 13.13
CA ASP A 83 13.52 9.33 14.43
C ASP A 83 12.05 9.74 14.27
N VAL A 84 11.20 9.28 15.17
CA VAL A 84 9.78 9.63 15.18
C VAL A 84 9.60 10.97 15.89
N PHE A 85 9.21 11.99 15.15
CA PHE A 85 8.85 13.27 15.71
C PHE A 85 7.33 13.39 15.78
N MET A 86 6.79 13.37 17.01
CA MET A 86 5.35 13.49 17.27
C MET A 86 4.94 14.95 17.33
N GLU A 87 3.86 15.30 16.64
CA GLU A 87 3.25 16.63 16.66
C GLU A 87 1.72 16.55 16.65
N ALA A 88 1.07 17.59 17.16
CA ALA A 88 -0.38 17.68 17.16
C ALA A 88 -0.86 18.28 15.83
N PHE A 89 -1.76 17.59 15.12
CA PHE A 89 -2.36 18.08 13.87
C PHE A 89 -3.79 17.54 13.68
N ASP A 90 -4.53 18.19 12.78
CA ASP A 90 -5.87 17.74 12.42
C ASP A 90 -5.80 16.58 11.41
N LEU A 91 -6.29 15.40 11.77
CA LEU A 91 -6.33 14.23 10.90
C LEU A 91 -7.09 14.49 9.59
N HIS A 92 -8.08 15.44 9.62
CA HIS A 92 -8.75 15.88 8.41
C HIS A 92 -7.77 16.46 7.39
N ASP A 93 -6.78 17.25 7.82
CA ASP A 93 -5.87 17.94 6.91
C ASP A 93 -4.99 16.92 6.17
N VAL A 94 -4.57 15.83 6.82
CA VAL A 94 -3.87 14.70 6.18
C VAL A 94 -4.75 14.05 5.11
N ILE A 95 -5.99 13.66 5.46
CA ILE A 95 -6.89 13.00 4.51
C ILE A 95 -7.22 13.92 3.32
N ALA A 96 -7.51 15.19 3.58
CA ALA A 96 -7.82 16.17 2.54
C ALA A 96 -6.61 16.40 1.61
N ASN A 97 -5.41 16.45 2.17
CA ASN A 97 -4.17 16.56 1.41
C ASN A 97 -3.98 15.36 0.48
N GLU A 98 -4.07 14.13 0.99
CA GLU A 98 -3.92 12.93 0.18
C GLU A 98 -5.00 12.81 -0.92
N ILE A 99 -6.25 13.17 -0.62
CA ILE A 99 -7.31 13.25 -1.63
C ILE A 99 -6.96 14.30 -2.69
N SER A 100 -6.30 15.43 -2.32
CA SER A 100 -5.95 16.51 -3.24
C SER A 100 -5.00 16.08 -4.36
N TYR A 101 -4.16 15.09 -4.14
CA TYR A 101 -3.22 14.55 -5.14
C TYR A 101 -3.85 13.53 -6.10
N LEU A 102 -5.05 13.04 -5.82
CA LEU A 102 -5.72 12.09 -6.70
C LEU A 102 -6.13 12.74 -8.04
N SER A 103 -6.27 11.91 -9.08
CA SER A 103 -6.87 12.34 -10.34
C SER A 103 -8.31 12.82 -10.13
N LYS A 104 -8.82 13.67 -11.04
CA LYS A 104 -10.22 14.14 -10.98
C LYS A 104 -11.23 12.99 -10.94
N GLN A 105 -10.94 11.88 -11.64
CA GLN A 105 -11.79 10.70 -11.67
C GLN A 105 -11.80 10.00 -10.30
N ASN A 106 -10.63 9.77 -9.72
CA ASN A 106 -10.51 9.12 -8.41
C ASN A 106 -11.10 9.96 -7.28
N LYS A 107 -10.92 11.30 -7.32
CA LYS A 107 -11.56 12.21 -6.34
C LYS A 107 -13.06 12.07 -6.29
N LYS A 108 -13.72 11.84 -7.43
CA LYS A 108 -15.19 11.69 -7.49
C LYS A 108 -15.68 10.40 -6.82
N ARG A 109 -14.79 9.43 -6.66
CA ARG A 109 -15.07 8.14 -6.02
C ARG A 109 -14.86 8.18 -4.51
N ILE A 110 -14.36 9.28 -3.94
CA ILE A 110 -14.15 9.40 -2.49
C ILE A 110 -15.34 10.09 -1.85
N SER A 111 -16.07 9.35 -1.04
CA SER A 111 -17.09 9.86 -0.14
C SER A 111 -16.48 10.11 1.23
N TYR A 112 -16.14 11.36 1.53
CA TYR A 112 -15.52 11.75 2.79
C TYR A 112 -16.26 12.90 3.44
N LYS A 113 -16.81 12.65 4.64
CA LYS A 113 -17.43 13.70 5.45
C LYS A 113 -16.40 14.36 6.34
N LYS A 114 -16.12 15.64 6.07
CA LYS A 114 -15.17 16.42 6.85
C LYS A 114 -15.51 16.38 8.34
N LYS A 115 -14.54 15.98 9.16
CA LYS A 115 -14.57 16.05 10.62
C LYS A 115 -13.19 16.42 11.11
N LYS A 116 -13.08 17.50 11.87
CA LYS A 116 -11.85 17.94 12.50
C LYS A 116 -11.63 17.17 13.80
N VAL A 117 -10.48 16.51 13.89
CA VAL A 117 -10.07 15.77 15.08
C VAL A 117 -8.56 15.86 15.18
N GLU A 118 -8.07 16.39 16.30
CA GLU A 118 -6.64 16.47 16.59
C GLU A 118 -6.09 15.13 17.07
N ILE A 119 -4.96 14.71 16.52
CA ILE A 119 -4.18 13.57 16.96
C ILE A 119 -2.73 14.00 17.20
N ASN A 120 -2.00 13.26 18.04
CA ASN A 120 -0.58 13.46 18.28
C ASN A 120 0.19 12.30 17.66
N ALA A 121 0.86 12.53 16.53
CA ALA A 121 1.53 11.50 15.74
C ALA A 121 2.64 12.11 14.86
N ASN A 122 3.39 11.28 14.15
CA ASN A 122 4.27 11.75 13.09
C ASN A 122 3.45 12.00 11.81
N PHE A 123 3.46 13.23 11.33
CA PHE A 123 2.64 13.66 10.18
C PHE A 123 2.95 12.86 8.90
N ASP A 124 4.23 12.64 8.60
CA ASP A 124 4.67 11.95 7.39
C ASP A 124 4.28 10.46 7.41
N ASP A 125 4.46 9.80 8.55
CA ASP A 125 4.06 8.39 8.75
C ASP A 125 2.54 8.22 8.55
N ILE A 126 1.73 9.11 9.12
CA ILE A 126 0.27 9.04 9.00
C ILE A 126 -0.19 9.40 7.58
N SER A 127 0.44 10.40 6.93
CA SER A 127 0.18 10.71 5.51
C SER A 127 0.46 9.49 4.63
N LEU A 128 1.57 8.80 4.86
CA LEU A 128 1.93 7.61 4.10
C LEU A 128 0.95 6.45 4.33
N ALA A 129 0.49 6.24 5.58
CA ALA A 129 -0.53 5.24 5.90
C ALA A 129 -1.86 5.55 5.21
N VAL A 130 -2.35 6.78 5.31
CA VAL A 130 -3.59 7.24 4.65
C VAL A 130 -3.51 7.10 3.13
N LYS A 131 -2.40 7.54 2.53
CA LYS A 131 -2.13 7.39 1.08
C LYS A 131 -2.24 5.93 0.63
N ASN A 132 -1.63 5.00 1.35
CA ASN A 132 -1.65 3.58 1.01
C ASN A 132 -3.05 2.96 1.18
N LEU A 133 -3.81 3.34 2.22
CA LEU A 133 -5.18 2.86 2.42
C LEU A 133 -6.12 3.37 1.34
N ILE A 134 -6.05 4.66 0.98
CA ILE A 134 -6.83 5.24 -0.13
C ILE A 134 -6.49 4.55 -1.45
N LYS A 135 -5.19 4.36 -1.73
CA LYS A 135 -4.72 3.68 -2.94
C LYS A 135 -5.24 2.24 -3.01
N ASN A 136 -5.20 1.50 -1.91
CA ASN A 136 -5.73 0.14 -1.84
C ASN A 136 -7.24 0.12 -2.08
N ALA A 137 -8.00 0.97 -1.41
CA ALA A 137 -9.45 1.05 -1.59
C ALA A 137 -9.84 1.36 -3.05
N LEU A 138 -9.20 2.35 -3.67
CA LEU A 138 -9.43 2.70 -5.09
C LEU A 138 -9.06 1.58 -6.05
N LYS A 139 -8.04 0.81 -5.73
CA LYS A 139 -7.49 -0.25 -6.57
C LYS A 139 -8.36 -1.50 -6.57
N TYR A 140 -8.89 -1.87 -5.42
CA TYR A 140 -9.63 -3.12 -5.25
C TYR A 140 -11.15 -2.97 -5.41
N SER A 141 -11.70 -1.76 -5.23
CA SER A 141 -13.11 -1.50 -5.52
C SER A 141 -13.38 -1.43 -7.03
N PRO A 142 -14.56 -1.91 -7.49
CA PRO A 142 -15.04 -1.65 -8.82
C PRO A 142 -15.03 -0.15 -9.16
N PRO A 143 -14.76 0.25 -10.42
CA PRO A 143 -14.67 1.68 -10.79
C PRO A 143 -15.94 2.49 -10.55
N GLU A 144 -17.09 1.86 -10.50
CA GLU A 144 -18.43 2.43 -10.25
C GLU A 144 -18.75 2.65 -8.78
N GLU A 145 -18.00 2.00 -7.88
CA GLU A 145 -18.26 2.10 -6.44
C GLU A 145 -17.44 3.22 -5.78
N ASP A 146 -18.08 3.90 -4.83
CA ASP A 146 -17.45 4.93 -4.02
C ASP A 146 -16.64 4.29 -2.87
N ILE A 147 -15.54 4.96 -2.51
CA ILE A 147 -14.76 4.64 -1.32
C ILE A 147 -15.28 5.52 -0.18
N LEU A 148 -15.60 4.91 0.97
CA LEU A 148 -16.09 5.66 2.12
C LEU A 148 -14.96 5.88 3.13
N ILE A 149 -14.72 7.15 3.50
CA ILE A 149 -13.77 7.52 4.55
C ILE A 149 -14.54 8.21 5.68
N GLN A 150 -14.38 7.71 6.91
CA GLN A 150 -15.09 8.22 8.07
C GLN A 150 -14.14 8.41 9.25
N ILE A 151 -14.31 9.48 10.01
CA ILE A 151 -13.64 9.72 11.28
C ILE A 151 -14.68 9.67 12.39
N GLU A 152 -14.45 8.81 13.37
CA GLU A 152 -15.21 8.72 14.60
C GLU A 152 -14.29 9.04 15.79
N GLU A 153 -14.85 9.69 16.79
CA GLU A 153 -14.11 10.07 17.98
C GLU A 153 -15.00 9.84 19.21
N ASN A 154 -14.41 9.23 20.20
CA ASN A 154 -15.00 9.05 21.52
C ASN A 154 -13.99 9.41 22.62
N ASP A 155 -14.33 9.20 23.88
CA ASP A 155 -13.49 9.57 25.03
C ASP A 155 -12.19 8.76 25.11
N LYS A 156 -12.08 7.63 24.41
CA LYS A 156 -10.95 6.70 24.49
C LYS A 156 -10.09 6.67 23.25
N SER A 157 -10.67 6.98 22.10
CA SER A 157 -9.98 6.80 20.81
C SER A 157 -10.50 7.71 19.70
N VAL A 158 -9.64 7.93 18.72
CA VAL A 158 -9.98 8.42 17.38
C VAL A 158 -9.87 7.26 16.41
N ARG A 159 -10.90 7.03 15.60
CA ARG A 159 -10.99 5.95 14.63
C ARG A 159 -11.17 6.53 13.24
N CYS A 160 -10.30 6.14 12.31
CA CYS A 160 -10.42 6.54 10.90
C CYS A 160 -10.58 5.30 10.03
N SER A 161 -11.75 5.12 9.43
CA SER A 161 -12.07 3.96 8.61
C SER A 161 -12.04 4.28 7.12
N PHE A 162 -11.56 3.31 6.35
CA PHE A 162 -11.47 3.31 4.89
C PHE A 162 -12.19 2.07 4.39
N GLN A 163 -13.36 2.24 3.80
CA GLN A 163 -14.18 1.14 3.29
C GLN A 163 -14.08 1.06 1.78
N ASP A 164 -13.75 -0.12 1.29
CA ASP A 164 -13.82 -0.53 -0.11
C ASP A 164 -14.96 -1.53 -0.33
N PHE A 165 -15.43 -1.66 -1.57
CA PHE A 165 -16.44 -2.61 -2.01
C PHE A 165 -15.87 -3.60 -3.02
N GLY A 166 -14.63 -4.03 -2.75
CA GLY A 166 -13.89 -4.97 -3.58
C GLY A 166 -14.22 -6.44 -3.33
N SER A 167 -13.29 -7.29 -3.73
CA SER A 167 -13.42 -8.75 -3.59
C SER A 167 -13.39 -9.26 -2.14
N GLY A 168 -13.11 -8.40 -1.17
CA GLY A 168 -12.88 -8.82 0.22
C GLY A 168 -11.63 -9.68 0.38
N ILE A 169 -11.37 -10.09 1.62
CA ILE A 169 -10.18 -10.82 2.05
C ILE A 169 -10.61 -11.98 2.94
N SER A 170 -10.12 -13.19 2.64
CA SER A 170 -10.43 -14.37 3.43
C SER A 170 -9.86 -14.24 4.85
N GLU A 171 -10.51 -14.85 5.84
CA GLU A 171 -10.07 -14.83 7.24
C GLU A 171 -8.62 -15.33 7.38
N SER A 172 -8.23 -16.35 6.62
CA SER A 172 -6.88 -16.91 6.63
C SER A 172 -5.79 -15.96 6.09
N ASP A 173 -6.18 -14.93 5.35
CA ASP A 173 -5.28 -13.95 4.73
C ASP A 173 -5.21 -12.63 5.51
N GLN A 174 -6.23 -12.32 6.36
CA GLN A 174 -6.35 -11.03 7.04
C GLN A 174 -5.16 -10.67 7.94
N GLU A 175 -4.51 -11.64 8.55
CA GLU A 175 -3.28 -11.41 9.31
C GLU A 175 -2.07 -11.24 8.40
N LYS A 176 -2.00 -12.02 7.31
CA LYS A 176 -0.85 -12.08 6.41
C LYS A 176 -0.74 -10.89 5.46
N ILE A 177 -1.84 -10.21 5.16
CA ILE A 177 -1.80 -9.05 4.23
C ILE A 177 -0.92 -7.90 4.71
N PHE A 178 -0.54 -7.88 5.99
CA PHE A 178 0.41 -6.92 6.57
C PHE A 178 1.88 -7.37 6.48
N GLU A 179 2.12 -8.62 6.06
CA GLU A 179 3.48 -9.10 5.81
C GLU A 179 4.05 -8.47 4.53
N ARG A 180 5.36 -8.22 4.52
CA ARG A 180 6.06 -7.65 3.37
C ARG A 180 5.97 -8.60 2.17
N PHE A 181 5.61 -8.07 0.99
CA PHE A 181 5.45 -8.80 -0.28
C PHE A 181 4.32 -9.84 -0.32
N TYR A 182 3.49 -9.90 0.73
CA TYR A 182 2.35 -10.80 0.73
C TYR A 182 1.25 -10.32 -0.23
N ARG A 183 0.61 -11.28 -0.90
CA ARG A 183 -0.48 -11.03 -1.85
C ARG A 183 -1.41 -12.23 -1.85
N VAL A 184 -2.70 -11.99 -1.64
CA VAL A 184 -3.76 -13.02 -1.55
C VAL A 184 -3.80 -13.92 -2.79
N ASP A 185 -3.60 -13.36 -3.99
CA ASP A 185 -3.59 -14.13 -5.24
C ASP A 185 -2.49 -13.63 -6.18
N LYS A 186 -1.41 -14.42 -6.31
CA LYS A 186 -0.27 -14.10 -7.19
C LYS A 186 -0.64 -14.08 -8.69
N GLY A 187 -1.71 -14.77 -9.09
CA GLY A 187 -2.15 -14.85 -10.49
C GLY A 187 -3.04 -13.67 -10.90
N ARG A 188 -4.08 -13.39 -10.13
CA ARG A 188 -5.04 -12.31 -10.36
C ARG A 188 -4.41 -10.94 -10.11
N SER A 189 -3.58 -10.86 -9.08
CA SER A 189 -2.91 -9.62 -8.67
C SER A 189 -1.80 -9.17 -9.64
N ARG A 190 -1.29 -10.01 -10.55
CA ARG A 190 -0.42 -9.56 -11.66
C ARG A 190 -1.18 -8.65 -12.64
N LYS A 191 -2.48 -8.89 -12.86
CA LYS A 191 -3.33 -8.04 -13.73
C LYS A 191 -3.75 -6.74 -13.03
N VAL A 192 -3.98 -6.79 -11.72
CA VAL A 192 -4.42 -5.62 -10.93
C VAL A 192 -3.23 -4.77 -10.46
N GLY A 193 -2.00 -5.29 -10.51
CA GLY A 193 -0.77 -4.61 -10.08
C GLY A 193 -0.60 -4.61 -8.55
N GLY A 194 0.51 -4.07 -8.07
CA GLY A 194 0.84 -3.85 -6.66
C GLY A 194 2.08 -4.58 -6.21
N THR A 195 2.76 -3.98 -5.25
CA THR A 195 4.08 -4.37 -4.74
C THR A 195 3.99 -5.41 -3.62
N GLY A 196 2.85 -5.45 -2.89
CA GLY A 196 2.72 -6.20 -1.64
C GLY A 196 3.39 -5.52 -0.45
N LEU A 197 3.80 -4.25 -0.59
CA LEU A 197 4.43 -3.48 0.47
C LEU A 197 3.48 -2.46 1.13
N GLY A 198 2.43 -2.02 0.43
CA GLY A 198 1.58 -0.91 0.89
C GLY A 198 0.96 -1.13 2.28
N LEU A 199 0.40 -2.33 2.57
CA LEU A 199 -0.16 -2.61 3.90
C LEU A 199 0.92 -2.86 4.96
N ALA A 200 2.07 -3.39 4.58
CA ALA A 200 3.23 -3.48 5.47
C ALA A 200 3.74 -2.08 5.87
N ILE A 201 3.74 -1.12 4.93
CA ILE A 201 4.04 0.29 5.19
C ILE A 201 3.02 0.87 6.18
N VAL A 202 1.71 0.63 5.95
CA VAL A 202 0.65 1.07 6.89
C VAL A 202 0.91 0.54 8.29
N LYS A 203 1.13 -0.77 8.43
CA LYS A 203 1.40 -1.40 9.72
C LYS A 203 2.61 -0.79 10.41
N HIS A 204 3.73 -0.64 9.69
CA HIS A 204 4.96 -0.07 10.23
C HIS A 204 4.79 1.40 10.65
N ALA A 205 4.10 2.22 9.83
CA ALA A 205 3.79 3.61 10.15
C ALA A 205 2.98 3.73 11.45
N LEU A 206 1.96 2.88 11.61
CA LEU A 206 1.09 2.91 12.78
C LEU A 206 1.79 2.38 14.04
N ASP A 207 2.60 1.32 13.93
CA ASP A 207 3.40 0.81 15.06
C ASP A 207 4.36 1.86 15.62
N ARG A 208 5.00 2.67 14.75
CA ARG A 208 5.86 3.79 15.13
C ARG A 208 5.10 4.91 15.86
N ASN A 209 3.80 5.02 15.63
CA ASN A 209 2.93 6.06 16.18
C ASN A 209 2.02 5.56 17.33
N ASN A 210 2.27 4.36 17.86
CA ASN A 210 1.44 3.72 18.89
C ASN A 210 -0.04 3.64 18.47
N ALA A 211 -0.31 3.51 17.17
CA ALA A 211 -1.63 3.35 16.61
C ALA A 211 -1.84 1.90 16.12
N VAL A 212 -3.08 1.48 16.02
CA VAL A 212 -3.45 0.12 15.63
C VAL A 212 -4.22 0.14 14.31
N ILE A 213 -4.01 -0.88 13.47
CA ILE A 213 -4.85 -1.15 12.31
C ILE A 213 -5.78 -2.31 12.61
N GLU A 214 -7.07 -2.08 12.43
CA GLU A 214 -8.10 -3.12 12.48
C GLU A 214 -8.63 -3.38 11.08
N ILE A 215 -9.07 -4.61 10.82
CA ILE A 215 -9.71 -5.01 9.57
C ILE A 215 -11.01 -5.75 9.85
N VAL A 216 -12.03 -5.41 9.06
CA VAL A 216 -13.26 -6.20 8.91
C VAL A 216 -13.44 -6.43 7.42
N SER A 217 -13.44 -7.68 7.00
CA SER A 217 -13.55 -8.02 5.58
C SER A 217 -14.27 -9.34 5.38
N GLU A 218 -15.10 -9.40 4.34
CA GLU A 218 -15.82 -10.58 3.90
C GLU A 218 -15.67 -10.72 2.38
N LEU A 219 -15.46 -11.96 1.92
CA LEU A 219 -15.31 -12.23 0.49
C LEU A 219 -16.55 -11.76 -0.29
N ASP A 220 -16.30 -11.09 -1.41
CA ASP A 220 -17.27 -10.48 -2.34
C ASP A 220 -18.08 -9.30 -1.76
N TYR A 221 -17.81 -8.86 -0.52
CA TYR A 221 -18.46 -7.71 0.11
C TYR A 221 -17.52 -6.51 0.33
N GLY A 222 -16.20 -6.72 0.22
CA GLY A 222 -15.19 -5.69 0.40
C GLY A 222 -14.53 -5.70 1.77
N SER A 223 -13.84 -4.60 2.10
CA SER A 223 -13.07 -4.51 3.34
C SER A 223 -13.20 -3.14 3.98
N ILE A 224 -13.09 -3.10 5.30
CA ILE A 224 -13.00 -1.88 6.11
C ILE A 224 -11.68 -1.94 6.87
N PHE A 225 -10.75 -1.04 6.55
CA PHE A 225 -9.53 -0.84 7.31
C PHE A 225 -9.72 0.36 8.25
N THR A 226 -9.45 0.19 9.54
CA THR A 226 -9.63 1.24 10.53
C THR A 226 -8.34 1.51 11.28
N ILE A 227 -7.82 2.74 11.17
CA ILE A 227 -6.73 3.24 12.02
C ILE A 227 -7.35 3.66 13.36
N VAL A 228 -6.75 3.20 14.47
CA VAL A 228 -7.19 3.52 15.83
C VAL A 228 -6.05 4.21 16.57
N PHE A 229 -6.28 5.44 17.00
CA PHE A 229 -5.41 6.20 17.89
C PHE A 229 -6.02 6.18 19.28
N GLU A 230 -5.32 5.66 20.28
CA GLU A 230 -5.73 5.74 21.68
C GLU A 230 -5.43 7.15 22.25
N LYS A 231 -6.32 7.65 23.13
CA LYS A 231 -6.19 8.97 23.77
C LYS A 231 -5.56 8.90 25.16
#